data_88867cc9142edee3121da3c63b964200
#
_entry.id   88867cc9142edee3121da3c63b964200
#
_cell.length_a   1.000
_cell.length_b   1.000
_cell.length_c   1.000
_cell.angle_alpha   90.00
_cell.angle_beta   90.00
_cell.angle_gamma   90.00
#
_symmetry.space_group_name_H-M   'P 1'
#
loop_
_entity.id
_entity.type
_entity.pdbx_description
1 polymer ?
#
loop_
_entity_poly.entity_id
_entity_poly.type
_entity_poly.pdbx_seq_one_letter_code
_entity_poly.pdbx_strand_id
1 'polypeptide(L)'
;MRNPLSDKVIDIKPSGIRKFFDLVVEMNDPNVISLGVGEPDFDTPWHIREEGIYSLEKGRTFYTSNAGLKELKEEISAYLERKCRVEYDPANEIMVTVGGSEAIDIAMRAMLNPGEEVIIPQPSYVSYQPCVVLADGVPVIINLQEKNEFKLTAEELEAAITPKTKILVLPIPNNPTGSIMTE
;
A
#
# COMPACT_ATOMS: atom_id res chain seq x y z
N MET A 1 -13.91 -17.38 -29.00
CA MET A 1 -12.94 -16.26 -28.99
C MET A 1 -11.90 -16.50 -27.90
N ARG A 2 -10.64 -16.15 -28.14
CA ARG A 2 -9.60 -16.25 -27.09
C ARG A 2 -9.90 -15.19 -26.00
N ASN A 3 -9.77 -15.56 -24.72
CA ASN A 3 -9.90 -14.59 -23.63
C ASN A 3 -8.79 -13.54 -23.77
N PRO A 4 -9.08 -12.23 -23.80
CA PRO A 4 -8.09 -11.18 -23.92
C PRO A 4 -7.31 -10.93 -22.62
N LEU A 5 -7.79 -11.41 -21.48
CA LEU A 5 -7.15 -11.24 -20.17
C LEU A 5 -6.11 -12.34 -19.93
N SER A 6 -5.04 -12.01 -19.21
CA SER A 6 -4.06 -12.98 -18.73
C SER A 6 -4.65 -13.83 -17.60
N ASP A 7 -4.19 -15.07 -17.48
CA ASP A 7 -4.69 -16.02 -16.48
C ASP A 7 -4.52 -15.45 -15.05
N LYS A 8 -3.37 -14.85 -14.75
CA LYS A 8 -3.14 -14.23 -13.43
C LYS A 8 -4.13 -13.10 -13.07
N VAL A 9 -4.66 -12.36 -14.06
CA VAL A 9 -5.68 -11.33 -13.82
C VAL A 9 -7.05 -11.95 -13.60
N ILE A 10 -7.35 -13.06 -14.29
CA ILE A 10 -8.61 -13.77 -14.14
C ILE A 10 -8.74 -14.37 -12.74
N ASP A 11 -7.63 -14.86 -12.18
CA ASP A 11 -7.60 -15.51 -10.86
C ASP A 11 -7.62 -14.52 -9.69
N ILE A 12 -7.36 -13.23 -9.93
CA ILE A 12 -7.44 -12.19 -8.89
C ILE A 12 -8.91 -11.91 -8.57
N LYS A 13 -9.30 -12.16 -7.32
CA LYS A 13 -10.66 -11.86 -6.83
C LYS A 13 -10.86 -10.35 -6.68
N PRO A 14 -12.03 -9.81 -7.07
CA PRO A 14 -12.38 -8.42 -6.80
C PRO A 14 -12.30 -8.08 -5.30
N SER A 15 -11.94 -6.83 -4.99
CA SER A 15 -11.89 -6.36 -3.61
C SER A 15 -13.26 -6.45 -2.93
N GLY A 16 -13.32 -7.14 -1.78
CA GLY A 16 -14.53 -7.19 -0.96
C GLY A 16 -14.97 -5.82 -0.43
N ILE A 17 -14.01 -4.93 -0.16
CA ILE A 17 -14.28 -3.56 0.32
C ILE A 17 -15.07 -2.78 -0.73
N ARG A 18 -14.70 -2.89 -2.01
CA ARG A 18 -15.41 -2.21 -3.11
C ARG A 18 -16.87 -2.63 -3.18
N LYS A 19 -17.16 -3.91 -3.01
CA LYS A 19 -18.52 -4.43 -3.02
C LYS A 19 -19.42 -3.79 -1.95
N PHE A 20 -18.88 -3.56 -0.74
CA PHE A 20 -19.63 -2.89 0.32
C PHE A 20 -19.82 -1.40 0.04
N PHE A 21 -18.80 -0.76 -0.52
CA PHE A 21 -18.91 0.64 -0.94
C PHE A 21 -20.00 0.83 -1.99
N ASP A 22 -20.02 0.00 -3.03
CA ASP A 22 -21.01 0.06 -4.09
C ASP A 22 -22.43 -0.16 -3.54
N LEU A 23 -22.61 -1.08 -2.58
CA LEU A 23 -23.90 -1.28 -1.89
C LEU A 23 -24.39 -0.03 -1.15
N VAL A 24 -23.49 0.67 -0.44
CA VAL A 24 -23.86 1.91 0.27
C VAL A 24 -24.27 3.01 -0.72
N VAL A 25 -23.54 3.12 -1.83
CA VAL A 25 -23.89 4.07 -2.91
C VAL A 25 -25.24 3.73 -3.55
N GLU A 26 -25.52 2.44 -3.81
CA GLU A 26 -26.80 1.97 -4.36
C GLU A 26 -27.98 2.19 -3.40
N MET A 27 -27.78 2.09 -2.10
CA MET A 27 -28.84 2.34 -1.09
C MET A 27 -29.34 3.78 -1.14
N ASN A 28 -28.51 4.74 -1.52
CA ASN A 28 -28.84 6.17 -1.66
C ASN A 28 -29.68 6.73 -0.50
N ASP A 29 -29.41 6.28 0.73
CA ASP A 29 -30.10 6.71 1.95
C ASP A 29 -29.17 7.63 2.76
N PRO A 30 -29.52 8.91 2.96
CA PRO A 30 -28.68 9.86 3.70
C PRO A 30 -28.52 9.53 5.20
N ASN A 31 -29.31 8.60 5.73
CA ASN A 31 -29.19 8.16 7.12
C ASN A 31 -28.22 6.99 7.31
N VAL A 32 -27.69 6.42 6.22
CA VAL A 32 -26.71 5.35 6.31
C VAL A 32 -25.36 5.89 6.72
N ILE A 33 -24.82 5.40 7.81
CA ILE A 33 -23.44 5.66 8.25
C ILE A 33 -22.56 4.52 7.73
N SER A 34 -21.66 4.84 6.79
CA SER A 34 -20.71 3.87 6.27
C SER A 34 -19.40 3.92 7.05
N LEU A 35 -18.95 2.75 7.52
CA LEU A 35 -17.61 2.53 8.08
C LEU A 35 -16.77 1.64 7.16
N GLY A 36 -17.20 1.46 5.89
CA GLY A 36 -16.57 0.54 4.94
C GLY A 36 -15.31 1.08 4.29
N VAL A 37 -15.18 2.40 4.17
CA VAL A 37 -14.01 3.07 3.59
C VAL A 37 -13.45 4.06 4.61
N GLY A 38 -12.15 3.94 4.90
CA GLY A 38 -11.46 4.89 5.77
C GLY A 38 -11.00 6.11 4.98
N GLU A 39 -11.69 7.22 5.16
CA GLU A 39 -11.32 8.52 4.60
C GLU A 39 -11.49 9.62 5.65
N PRO A 40 -10.69 10.70 5.59
CA PRO A 40 -10.89 11.84 6.47
C PRO A 40 -12.24 12.51 6.21
N ASP A 41 -12.96 12.87 7.28
CA ASP A 41 -14.25 13.60 7.23
C ASP A 41 -14.08 15.12 7.36
N PHE A 42 -12.86 15.61 7.26
CA PHE A 42 -12.50 17.02 7.30
C PHE A 42 -11.78 17.45 6.02
N ASP A 43 -12.01 18.69 5.63
CA ASP A 43 -11.38 19.28 4.46
C ASP A 43 -9.85 19.40 4.61
N THR A 44 -9.17 19.32 3.47
CA THR A 44 -7.74 19.66 3.41
C THR A 44 -7.51 21.07 3.97
N PRO A 45 -6.55 21.27 4.88
CA PRO A 45 -6.23 22.57 5.44
C PRO A 45 -6.01 23.64 4.38
N TRP A 46 -6.54 24.86 4.65
CA TRP A 46 -6.55 25.94 3.65
C TRP A 46 -5.18 26.24 3.05
N HIS A 47 -4.14 26.33 3.85
CA HIS A 47 -2.79 26.62 3.38
C HIS A 47 -2.26 25.58 2.38
N ILE A 48 -2.67 24.32 2.48
CA ILE A 48 -2.30 23.26 1.53
C ILE A 48 -3.09 23.43 0.23
N ARG A 49 -4.41 23.73 0.33
CA ARG A 49 -5.25 24.00 -0.84
C ARG A 49 -4.76 25.21 -1.62
N GLU A 50 -4.40 26.29 -0.90
CA GLU A 50 -3.90 27.53 -1.48
C GLU A 50 -2.62 27.31 -2.29
N GLU A 51 -1.65 26.55 -1.76
CA GLU A 51 -0.43 26.19 -2.50
C GLU A 51 -0.73 25.33 -3.74
N GLY A 52 -1.70 24.43 -3.69
CA GLY A 52 -2.16 23.67 -4.83
C GLY A 52 -2.73 24.59 -5.94
N ILE A 53 -3.60 25.53 -5.57
CA ILE A 53 -4.16 26.53 -6.49
C ILE A 53 -3.05 27.41 -7.08
N TYR A 54 -2.16 27.92 -6.23
CA TYR A 54 -1.04 28.75 -6.66
C TYR A 54 -0.11 28.03 -7.64
N SER A 55 0.15 26.75 -7.43
CA SER A 55 0.97 25.97 -8.36
C SER A 55 0.37 25.89 -9.77
N LEU A 56 -0.96 25.75 -9.86
CA LEU A 56 -1.69 25.77 -11.13
C LEU A 56 -1.66 27.14 -11.78
N GLU A 57 -1.91 28.21 -11.02
CA GLU A 57 -1.86 29.61 -11.51
C GLU A 57 -0.46 29.98 -12.04
N LYS A 58 0.60 29.42 -11.46
CA LYS A 58 1.98 29.57 -11.93
C LYS A 58 2.34 28.65 -13.09
N GLY A 59 1.42 27.86 -13.59
CA GLY A 59 1.64 26.97 -14.72
C GLY A 59 2.61 25.83 -14.41
N ARG A 60 2.72 25.39 -13.15
CA ARG A 60 3.59 24.25 -12.74
C ARG A 60 2.96 22.91 -13.14
N THR A 61 2.74 22.73 -14.45
CA THR A 61 2.06 21.57 -15.03
C THR A 61 2.97 20.84 -16.02
N PHE A 62 4.27 20.88 -15.82
CA PHE A 62 5.26 20.22 -16.66
C PHE A 62 5.55 18.79 -16.20
N TYR A 63 6.15 18.01 -17.08
CA TYR A 63 6.75 16.74 -16.68
C TYR A 63 7.83 16.96 -15.63
N THR A 64 7.84 16.06 -14.66
CA THR A 64 8.90 15.96 -13.65
C THR A 64 9.84 14.80 -13.97
N SER A 65 10.86 14.61 -13.14
CA SER A 65 11.60 13.34 -13.12
C SER A 65 10.66 12.18 -12.85
N ASN A 66 10.93 11.00 -13.41
CA ASN A 66 10.16 9.77 -13.14
C ASN A 66 10.14 9.39 -11.65
N ALA A 67 11.16 9.80 -10.90
CA ALA A 67 11.22 9.58 -9.46
C ALA A 67 10.50 10.68 -8.64
N GLY A 68 9.88 11.66 -9.29
CA GLY A 68 9.16 12.76 -8.64
C GLY A 68 9.94 14.09 -8.61
N LEU A 69 9.30 15.13 -8.12
CA LEU A 69 9.89 16.47 -7.95
C LEU A 69 11.07 16.42 -6.97
N LYS A 70 12.17 17.06 -7.35
CA LYS A 70 13.38 17.13 -6.53
C LYS A 70 13.09 17.74 -5.15
N GLU A 71 12.42 18.87 -5.14
CA GLU A 71 12.05 19.60 -3.94
C GLU A 71 11.19 18.76 -2.99
N LEU A 72 10.24 17.99 -3.53
CA LEU A 72 9.41 17.08 -2.73
C LEU A 72 10.24 15.96 -2.12
N LYS A 73 11.19 15.38 -2.86
CA LYS A 73 12.07 14.33 -2.34
C LYS A 73 13.00 14.84 -1.25
N GLU A 74 13.52 16.08 -1.38
CA GLU A 74 14.32 16.75 -0.37
C GLU A 74 13.49 16.96 0.93
N GLU A 75 12.24 17.40 0.81
CA GLU A 75 11.34 17.56 1.97
C GLU A 75 10.95 16.23 2.62
N ILE A 76 10.76 15.16 1.82
CA ILE A 76 10.54 13.81 2.34
C ILE A 76 11.75 13.33 3.15
N SER A 77 12.96 13.49 2.64
CA SER A 77 14.20 13.14 3.34
C SER A 77 14.32 13.90 4.66
N ALA A 78 14.13 15.22 4.65
CA ALA A 78 14.16 16.05 5.84
C ALA A 78 13.05 15.69 6.85
N TYR A 79 11.86 15.29 6.37
CA TYR A 79 10.78 14.80 7.23
C TYR A 79 11.16 13.50 7.93
N LEU A 80 11.72 12.53 7.20
CA LEU A 80 12.11 11.22 7.74
C LEU A 80 13.23 11.37 8.76
N GLU A 81 14.21 12.24 8.49
CA GLU A 81 15.25 12.56 9.46
C GLU A 81 14.67 13.14 10.76
N ARG A 82 13.78 14.14 10.65
CA ARG A 82 13.15 14.77 11.84
C ARG A 82 12.26 13.82 12.64
N LYS A 83 11.50 12.97 11.98
CA LYS A 83 10.46 12.13 12.61
C LYS A 83 10.96 10.74 12.99
N CYS A 84 11.76 10.14 12.13
CA CYS A 84 12.17 8.75 12.24
C CYS A 84 13.67 8.60 12.56
N ARG A 85 14.45 9.69 12.48
CA ARG A 85 15.92 9.70 12.63
C ARG A 85 16.60 8.76 11.62
N VAL A 86 16.08 8.75 10.41
CA VAL A 86 16.61 7.98 9.29
C VAL A 86 16.88 8.94 8.15
N GLU A 87 18.08 8.88 7.61
CA GLU A 87 18.55 9.68 6.48
C GLU A 87 18.44 8.87 5.19
N TYR A 88 17.92 9.50 4.15
CA TYR A 88 17.90 8.96 2.78
C TYR A 88 18.43 10.00 1.81
N ASP A 89 19.22 9.57 0.83
CA ASP A 89 19.62 10.43 -0.29
C ASP A 89 18.39 10.73 -1.18
N PRO A 90 17.93 12.01 -1.22
CA PRO A 90 16.77 12.37 -2.03
C PRO A 90 16.99 12.16 -3.53
N ALA A 91 18.24 12.08 -4.00
CA ALA A 91 18.52 11.86 -5.41
C ALA A 91 18.28 10.40 -5.83
N ASN A 92 18.72 9.43 -5.02
CA ASN A 92 18.82 8.03 -5.41
C ASN A 92 18.00 7.04 -4.56
N GLU A 93 17.52 7.43 -3.37
CA GLU A 93 16.87 6.53 -2.42
C GLU A 93 15.38 6.87 -2.18
N ILE A 94 14.85 7.91 -2.84
CA ILE A 94 13.45 8.32 -2.73
C ILE A 94 12.80 8.35 -4.10
N MET A 95 11.65 7.68 -4.21
CA MET A 95 10.76 7.74 -5.36
C MET A 95 9.34 8.07 -4.92
N VAL A 96 8.71 9.02 -5.60
CA VAL A 96 7.32 9.42 -5.38
C VAL A 96 6.43 8.66 -6.37
N THR A 97 5.36 8.07 -5.86
CA THR A 97 4.41 7.25 -6.63
C THR A 97 2.99 7.78 -6.53
N VAL A 98 2.11 7.33 -7.42
CA VAL A 98 0.67 7.64 -7.36
C VAL A 98 0.01 6.76 -6.30
N GLY A 99 0.26 7.08 -5.04
CA GLY A 99 -0.24 6.35 -3.88
C GLY A 99 0.61 5.15 -3.49
N GLY A 100 0.33 4.63 -2.27
CA GLY A 100 1.07 3.51 -1.69
C GLY A 100 0.92 2.20 -2.46
N SER A 101 -0.20 1.99 -3.18
CA SER A 101 -0.40 0.78 -3.97
C SER A 101 0.57 0.67 -5.14
N GLU A 102 0.89 1.78 -5.80
CA GLU A 102 1.91 1.79 -6.86
C GLU A 102 3.30 1.54 -6.28
N ALA A 103 3.62 2.11 -5.13
CA ALA A 103 4.88 1.86 -4.45
C ALA A 103 5.07 0.36 -4.14
N ILE A 104 4.01 -0.30 -3.65
CA ILE A 104 4.01 -1.74 -3.38
C ILE A 104 4.19 -2.53 -4.68
N ASP A 105 3.43 -2.21 -5.73
CA ASP A 105 3.52 -2.92 -7.02
C ASP A 105 4.91 -2.80 -7.64
N ILE A 106 5.48 -1.59 -7.65
CA ILE A 106 6.84 -1.36 -8.16
C ILE A 106 7.87 -2.14 -7.34
N ALA A 107 7.77 -2.12 -6.00
CA ALA A 107 8.68 -2.85 -5.14
C ALA A 107 8.63 -4.37 -5.42
N MET A 108 7.42 -4.95 -5.53
CA MET A 108 7.27 -6.36 -5.85
C MET A 108 7.89 -6.69 -7.22
N ARG A 109 7.60 -5.91 -8.26
CA ARG A 109 8.16 -6.11 -9.60
C ARG A 109 9.68 -5.94 -9.67
N ALA A 110 10.26 -5.05 -8.87
CA ALA A 110 11.69 -4.81 -8.85
C ALA A 110 12.47 -5.89 -8.09
N MET A 111 11.84 -6.54 -7.11
CA MET A 111 12.52 -7.42 -6.17
C MET A 111 12.28 -8.91 -6.43
N LEU A 112 11.17 -9.29 -7.09
CA LEU A 112 10.77 -10.68 -7.26
C LEU A 112 11.17 -11.24 -8.61
N ASN A 113 11.74 -12.43 -8.59
CA ASN A 113 11.78 -13.32 -9.73
C ASN A 113 10.57 -14.28 -9.70
N PRO A 114 10.17 -14.86 -10.86
CA PRO A 114 9.06 -15.80 -10.91
C PRO A 114 9.25 -16.97 -9.92
N GLY A 115 8.23 -17.20 -9.09
CA GLY A 115 8.21 -18.27 -8.10
C GLY A 115 8.90 -17.98 -6.76
N GLU A 116 9.50 -16.80 -6.57
CA GLU A 116 9.96 -16.35 -5.26
C GLU A 116 8.77 -16.00 -4.36
N GLU A 117 8.92 -16.21 -3.06
CA GLU A 117 7.84 -16.15 -2.09
C GLU A 117 7.83 -14.84 -1.31
N VAL A 118 6.61 -14.35 -1.06
CA VAL A 118 6.35 -13.18 -0.21
C VAL A 118 5.44 -13.58 0.93
N ILE A 119 5.91 -13.45 2.16
CA ILE A 119 5.12 -13.70 3.35
C ILE A 119 4.22 -12.50 3.62
N ILE A 120 2.90 -12.77 3.74
CA ILE A 120 1.87 -11.75 3.94
C ILE A 120 1.01 -12.17 5.14
N PRO A 121 1.17 -11.52 6.31
CA PRO A 121 0.26 -11.70 7.43
C PRO A 121 -1.14 -11.16 7.08
N GLN A 122 -2.19 -11.90 7.43
CA GLN A 122 -3.59 -11.52 7.23
C GLN A 122 -4.40 -11.61 8.53
N PRO A 123 -5.40 -10.71 8.76
CA PRO A 123 -5.91 -9.71 7.82
C PRO A 123 -4.94 -8.56 7.60
N SER A 124 -4.84 -8.08 6.36
CA SER A 124 -3.99 -6.94 5.98
C SER A 124 -4.54 -6.23 4.74
N TYR A 125 -3.86 -5.19 4.29
CA TYR A 125 -4.30 -4.41 3.14
C TYR A 125 -4.41 -5.27 1.87
N VAL A 126 -5.55 -5.15 1.21
CA VAL A 126 -5.98 -6.03 0.12
C VAL A 126 -5.08 -6.03 -1.12
N SER A 127 -4.24 -5.00 -1.30
CA SER A 127 -3.37 -4.89 -2.49
C SER A 127 -2.10 -5.73 -2.40
N TYR A 128 -1.66 -6.17 -1.23
CA TYR A 128 -0.39 -6.91 -1.12
C TYR A 128 -0.39 -8.19 -1.96
N GLN A 129 -1.38 -9.05 -1.77
CA GLN A 129 -1.44 -10.33 -2.49
C GLN A 129 -1.57 -10.16 -4.01
N PRO A 130 -2.44 -9.30 -4.56
CA PRO A 130 -2.49 -9.04 -5.99
C PRO A 130 -1.16 -8.53 -6.57
N CYS A 131 -0.47 -7.62 -5.91
CA CYS A 131 0.82 -7.10 -6.37
C CYS A 131 1.87 -8.21 -6.47
N VAL A 132 1.91 -9.13 -5.51
CA VAL A 132 2.81 -10.30 -5.57
C VAL A 132 2.49 -11.19 -6.77
N VAL A 133 1.21 -11.54 -6.97
CA VAL A 133 0.77 -12.38 -8.09
C VAL A 133 1.06 -11.73 -9.44
N LEU A 134 0.82 -10.41 -9.56
CA LEU A 134 1.11 -9.66 -10.79
C LEU A 134 2.61 -9.54 -11.08
N ALA A 135 3.45 -9.65 -10.06
CA ALA A 135 4.91 -9.71 -10.18
C ALA A 135 5.46 -11.14 -10.36
N ASP A 136 4.62 -12.14 -10.66
CA ASP A 136 4.97 -13.55 -10.80
C ASP A 136 5.53 -14.21 -9.51
N GLY A 137 5.36 -13.55 -8.36
CA GLY A 137 5.69 -14.10 -7.04
C GLY A 137 4.60 -15.01 -6.48
N VAL A 138 4.94 -15.72 -5.41
CA VAL A 138 4.04 -16.63 -4.70
C VAL A 138 3.70 -16.04 -3.33
N PRO A 139 2.43 -15.65 -3.08
CA PRO A 139 2.04 -15.16 -1.77
C PRO A 139 1.94 -16.32 -0.75
N VAL A 140 2.68 -16.23 0.34
CA VAL A 140 2.62 -17.13 1.50
C VAL A 140 1.84 -16.44 2.61
N ILE A 141 0.62 -16.91 2.86
CA ILE A 141 -0.31 -16.26 3.79
C ILE A 141 -0.14 -16.83 5.20
N ILE A 142 0.06 -15.95 6.19
CA ILE A 142 -0.02 -16.27 7.61
C ILE A 142 -1.32 -15.70 8.17
N ASN A 143 -2.22 -16.57 8.62
CA ASN A 143 -3.47 -16.13 9.22
C ASN A 143 -3.25 -15.77 10.70
N LEU A 144 -3.17 -14.47 10.98
CA LEU A 144 -2.98 -13.94 12.32
C LEU A 144 -4.18 -14.30 13.21
N GLN A 145 -3.92 -14.56 14.47
CA GLN A 145 -4.89 -15.06 15.43
C GLN A 145 -5.38 -13.95 16.37
N GLU A 146 -6.68 -13.92 16.64
CA GLU A 146 -7.29 -13.00 17.60
C GLU A 146 -6.66 -13.15 19.00
N LYS A 147 -6.38 -14.39 19.42
CA LYS A 147 -5.72 -14.68 20.72
C LYS A 147 -4.36 -14.00 20.90
N ASN A 148 -3.71 -13.64 19.78
CA ASN A 148 -2.43 -12.93 19.75
C ASN A 148 -2.64 -11.44 19.36
N GLU A 149 -3.87 -10.91 19.49
CA GLU A 149 -4.22 -9.53 19.10
C GLU A 149 -3.87 -9.23 17.64
N PHE A 150 -3.95 -10.20 16.75
CA PHE A 150 -3.54 -10.14 15.35
C PHE A 150 -2.07 -9.69 15.17
N LYS A 151 -1.19 -10.05 16.08
CA LYS A 151 0.25 -9.85 15.98
C LYS A 151 0.90 -11.09 15.36
N LEU A 152 1.88 -10.89 14.51
CA LEU A 152 2.71 -11.96 13.97
C LEU A 152 3.68 -12.44 15.05
N THR A 153 3.72 -13.74 15.32
CA THR A 153 4.69 -14.32 16.24
C THR A 153 5.94 -14.80 15.51
N ALA A 154 7.03 -14.93 16.24
CA ALA A 154 8.29 -15.43 15.68
C ALA A 154 8.15 -16.86 15.16
N GLU A 155 7.41 -17.71 15.88
CA GLU A 155 7.17 -19.12 15.51
C GLU A 155 6.34 -19.23 14.22
N GLU A 156 5.32 -18.39 14.07
CA GLU A 156 4.50 -18.34 12.84
C GLU A 156 5.34 -17.91 11.65
N LEU A 157 6.21 -16.91 11.84
CA LEU A 157 7.11 -16.45 10.80
C LEU A 157 8.14 -17.51 10.43
N GLU A 158 8.81 -18.11 11.42
CA GLU A 158 9.82 -19.14 11.21
C GLU A 158 9.26 -20.35 10.44
N ALA A 159 8.04 -20.76 10.79
CA ALA A 159 7.36 -21.86 10.10
C ALA A 159 7.00 -21.55 8.64
N ALA A 160 6.88 -20.27 8.27
CA ALA A 160 6.53 -19.83 6.92
C ALA A 160 7.76 -19.58 6.02
N ILE A 161 8.95 -19.42 6.60
CA ILE A 161 10.17 -19.13 5.84
C ILE A 161 10.64 -20.40 5.11
N THR A 162 10.92 -20.26 3.82
CA THR A 162 11.50 -21.27 2.96
C THR A 162 12.74 -20.72 2.23
N PRO A 163 13.54 -21.57 1.56
CA PRO A 163 14.63 -21.08 0.69
C PRO A 163 14.18 -20.17 -0.46
N LYS A 164 12.89 -20.09 -0.75
CA LYS A 164 12.32 -19.22 -1.78
C LYS A 164 11.80 -17.90 -1.21
N THR A 165 11.72 -17.76 0.10
CA THR A 165 11.22 -16.54 0.75
C THR A 165 12.14 -15.36 0.45
N LYS A 166 11.59 -14.32 -0.17
CA LYS A 166 12.32 -13.13 -0.59
C LYS A 166 11.91 -11.90 0.21
N ILE A 167 10.62 -11.77 0.51
CA ILE A 167 10.05 -10.57 1.12
C ILE A 167 9.12 -10.97 2.27
N LEU A 168 9.17 -10.20 3.36
CA LEU A 168 8.15 -10.16 4.41
C LEU A 168 7.45 -8.80 4.33
N VAL A 169 6.12 -8.82 4.18
CA VAL A 169 5.29 -7.61 4.30
C VAL A 169 4.90 -7.45 5.76
N LEU A 170 5.31 -6.36 6.38
CA LEU A 170 5.05 -6.08 7.80
C LEU A 170 4.39 -4.71 7.97
N PRO A 171 3.06 -4.62 7.81
CA PRO A 171 2.32 -3.36 7.94
C PRO A 171 2.12 -3.03 9.43
N ILE A 172 2.75 -1.95 9.91
CA ILE A 172 2.65 -1.52 11.32
C ILE A 172 2.49 0.01 11.38
N PRO A 173 1.42 0.54 11.98
CA PRO A 173 0.20 -0.14 12.42
C PRO A 173 -0.52 -0.86 11.28
N ASN A 174 -1.16 -2.01 11.56
CA ASN A 174 -1.78 -2.82 10.52
C ASN A 174 -3.13 -2.26 10.06
N ASN A 175 -3.37 -2.26 8.77
CA ASN A 175 -4.69 -2.06 8.17
C ASN A 175 -5.26 -3.45 7.80
N PRO A 176 -6.43 -3.92 8.38
CA PRO A 176 -7.45 -3.11 9.05
C PRO A 176 -7.47 -3.19 10.59
N THR A 177 -6.62 -4.00 11.23
CA THR A 177 -6.78 -4.33 12.66
C THR A 177 -6.31 -3.22 13.61
N GLY A 178 -5.46 -2.30 13.13
CA GLY A 178 -4.81 -1.31 13.97
C GLY A 178 -3.75 -1.90 14.93
N SER A 179 -3.44 -3.20 14.80
CA SER A 179 -2.46 -3.85 15.65
C SER A 179 -1.06 -3.26 15.45
N ILE A 180 -0.32 -3.19 16.54
CA ILE A 180 1.07 -2.75 16.58
C ILE A 180 1.93 -3.88 17.18
N MET A 181 3.20 -3.89 16.85
CA MET A 181 4.20 -4.74 17.51
C MET A 181 5.01 -3.88 18.48
N THR A 182 5.31 -4.44 19.62
CA THR A 182 6.26 -3.88 20.60
C THR A 182 7.60 -4.60 20.47
N GLU A 183 8.65 -4.00 21.04
CA GLU A 183 9.98 -4.61 21.14
C GLU A 183 9.92 -5.96 21.90
#